data_c79c602ae63e1be44558cb3c29a6e015
#
_entry.id   c79c602ae63e1be44558cb3c29a6e015
#
_cell.length_a   1.000
_cell.length_b   1.000
_cell.length_c   1.000
_cell.angle_alpha   90.00
_cell.angle_beta   90.00
_cell.angle_gamma   90.00
#
_symmetry.space_group_name_H-M   'P 1'
#
loop_
_entity.id
_entity.type
_entity.pdbx_description
1 polymer ?
#
loop_
_entity_poly.entity_id
_entity_poly.type
_entity_poly.pdbx_seq_one_letter_code
_entity_poly.pdbx_strand_id
1 'polypeptide(L)'
;MPGAIQSLSRAAAILRLLAGGERRLGLSEVAAGLGLAKGTAHGILRTLQQEGFVEQDPESGKYQLGAELLRLGQSYLDVHELRARALVWADDLARAAGETVYLGVLHQRGVLVVHHVFRPDDSRQVLEVGSMQPLHATALGKVLLAYDPVARGELGDGPWEAFTARTVTEPAALDAQCALVRERGWADAVEETWEGVASVAALIQDRRRNPVGAVCVSGAVETVCGPDGAVRPSLVASVRTAARAISRDLGAHRF
;
A
#
# COMPACT_ATOMS: atom_id res chain seq x y z
N MET A 1 -13.74 14.13 -24.09
CA MET A 1 -13.29 14.44 -22.72
C MET A 1 -12.69 15.83 -22.75
N PRO A 2 -13.08 16.80 -21.87
CA PRO A 2 -12.33 18.02 -21.74
C PRO A 2 -10.88 17.66 -21.40
N GLY A 3 -9.93 18.26 -22.11
CA GLY A 3 -8.51 17.90 -21.96
C GLY A 3 -8.00 18.16 -20.54
N ALA A 4 -7.21 17.24 -20.00
CA ALA A 4 -6.54 17.43 -18.72
C ALA A 4 -5.72 18.73 -18.74
N ILE A 5 -5.76 19.51 -17.65
CA ILE A 5 -4.95 20.72 -17.51
C ILE A 5 -3.49 20.28 -17.36
N GLN A 6 -2.72 20.47 -18.42
CA GLN A 6 -1.36 19.94 -18.54
C GLN A 6 -0.42 20.39 -17.41
N SER A 7 -0.58 21.62 -16.93
CA SER A 7 0.24 22.12 -15.80
C SER A 7 -0.03 21.38 -14.50
N LEU A 8 -1.29 21.02 -14.21
CA LEU A 8 -1.66 20.24 -13.04
C LEU A 8 -1.13 18.80 -13.12
N SER A 9 -1.25 18.18 -14.30
CA SER A 9 -0.71 16.82 -14.52
C SER A 9 0.81 16.79 -14.34
N ARG A 10 1.52 17.80 -14.83
CA ARG A 10 2.98 17.94 -14.67
C ARG A 10 3.37 18.22 -13.22
N ALA A 11 2.62 19.06 -12.50
CA ALA A 11 2.85 19.31 -11.07
C ALA A 11 2.71 18.01 -10.26
N ALA A 12 1.64 17.23 -10.49
CA ALA A 12 1.45 15.94 -9.86
C ALA A 12 2.56 14.93 -10.22
N ALA A 13 3.05 14.94 -11.47
CA ALA A 13 4.17 14.09 -11.88
C ALA A 13 5.48 14.46 -11.17
N ILE A 14 5.75 15.76 -10.97
CA ILE A 14 6.92 16.22 -10.19
C ILE A 14 6.84 15.74 -8.75
N LEU A 15 5.68 15.89 -8.09
CA LEU A 15 5.50 15.43 -6.70
C LEU A 15 5.72 13.91 -6.58
N ARG A 16 5.19 13.12 -7.52
CA ARG A 16 5.41 11.66 -7.54
C ARG A 16 6.87 11.30 -7.78
N LEU A 17 7.57 12.01 -8.66
CA LEU A 17 8.99 11.78 -8.91
C LEU A 17 9.83 12.03 -7.65
N LEU A 18 9.55 13.11 -6.91
CA LEU A 18 10.23 13.43 -5.64
C LEU A 18 9.86 12.44 -4.51
N ALA A 19 8.69 11.79 -4.59
CA ALA A 19 8.27 10.79 -3.60
C ALA A 19 8.89 9.41 -3.84
N GLY A 20 9.20 9.05 -5.08
CA GLY A 20 9.47 7.66 -5.50
C GLY A 20 10.92 7.26 -5.72
N GLY A 21 11.91 8.14 -5.44
CA GLY A 21 13.31 7.86 -5.75
C GLY A 21 14.31 8.46 -4.76
N GLU A 22 15.38 9.01 -5.28
CA GLU A 22 16.30 9.81 -4.46
C GLU A 22 15.52 10.96 -3.81
N ARG A 23 15.68 11.10 -2.49
CA ARG A 23 14.90 12.05 -1.68
C ARG A 23 15.10 13.52 -2.07
N ARG A 24 16.13 13.83 -2.86
CA ARG A 24 16.46 15.18 -3.31
C ARG A 24 16.93 15.16 -4.76
N LEU A 25 16.26 15.90 -5.63
CA LEU A 25 16.58 16.00 -7.05
C LEU A 25 16.87 17.46 -7.44
N GLY A 26 17.87 17.66 -8.29
CA GLY A 26 18.16 18.95 -8.91
C GLY A 26 17.17 19.27 -10.05
N LEU A 27 17.06 20.55 -10.43
CA LEU A 27 16.20 20.99 -11.53
C LEU A 27 16.41 20.19 -12.82
N SER A 28 17.66 19.89 -13.16
CA SER A 28 17.98 19.16 -14.39
C SER A 28 17.56 17.69 -14.32
N GLU A 29 17.64 17.06 -13.14
CA GLU A 29 17.21 15.70 -12.89
C GLU A 29 15.68 15.59 -12.96
N VAL A 30 14.96 16.54 -12.37
CA VAL A 30 13.50 16.63 -12.46
C VAL A 30 13.04 16.84 -13.92
N ALA A 31 13.67 17.77 -14.63
CA ALA A 31 13.35 18.04 -16.02
C ALA A 31 13.58 16.82 -16.93
N ALA A 32 14.72 16.13 -16.77
CA ALA A 32 15.09 14.94 -17.54
C ALA A 32 14.15 13.76 -17.21
N GLY A 33 13.87 13.49 -15.93
CA GLY A 33 13.01 12.38 -15.49
C GLY A 33 11.57 12.46 -16.02
N LEU A 34 11.10 13.69 -16.35
CA LEU A 34 9.74 13.91 -16.86
C LEU A 34 9.68 14.37 -18.33
N GLY A 35 10.83 14.46 -19.01
CA GLY A 35 10.88 14.94 -20.41
C GLY A 35 10.41 16.40 -20.56
N LEU A 36 10.66 17.26 -19.54
CA LEU A 36 10.24 18.64 -19.54
C LEU A 36 11.39 19.59 -19.92
N ALA A 37 11.05 20.71 -20.59
CA ALA A 37 12.01 21.81 -20.70
C ALA A 37 12.33 22.37 -19.30
N LYS A 38 13.62 22.71 -19.04
CA LYS A 38 14.08 23.23 -17.75
C LYS A 38 13.28 24.44 -17.25
N GLY A 39 12.93 25.37 -18.15
CA GLY A 39 12.11 26.53 -17.81
C GLY A 39 10.69 26.16 -17.33
N THR A 40 10.09 25.15 -17.94
CA THR A 40 8.77 24.62 -17.54
C THR A 40 8.86 23.94 -16.17
N ALA A 41 9.85 23.06 -15.96
CA ALA A 41 10.06 22.40 -14.69
C ALA A 41 10.34 23.42 -13.56
N HIS A 42 11.17 24.44 -13.82
CA HIS A 42 11.47 25.51 -12.86
C HIS A 42 10.22 26.32 -12.50
N GLY A 43 9.40 26.70 -13.47
CA GLY A 43 8.16 27.43 -13.21
C GLY A 43 7.19 26.65 -12.31
N ILE A 44 7.03 25.34 -12.57
CA ILE A 44 6.14 24.47 -11.76
C ILE A 44 6.74 24.29 -10.35
N LEU A 45 8.05 23.98 -10.23
CA LEU A 45 8.73 23.82 -8.94
C LEU A 45 8.62 25.08 -8.08
N ARG A 46 8.78 26.26 -8.68
CA ARG A 46 8.62 27.55 -7.98
C ARG A 46 7.20 27.71 -7.43
N THR A 47 6.19 27.38 -8.22
CA THR A 47 4.78 27.43 -7.75
C THR A 47 4.55 26.44 -6.62
N LEU A 48 5.00 25.18 -6.77
CA LEU A 48 4.88 24.16 -5.71
C LEU A 48 5.63 24.56 -4.43
N GLN A 49 6.74 25.29 -4.56
CA GLN A 49 7.50 25.82 -3.41
C GLN A 49 6.73 26.96 -2.73
N GLN A 50 6.12 27.86 -3.49
CA GLN A 50 5.30 28.94 -2.95
C GLN A 50 4.09 28.40 -2.17
N GLU A 51 3.50 27.28 -2.62
CA GLU A 51 2.38 26.60 -1.96
C GLU A 51 2.84 25.61 -0.86
N GLY A 52 4.15 25.49 -0.59
CA GLY A 52 4.70 24.63 0.46
C GLY A 52 4.72 23.12 0.14
N PHE A 53 4.37 22.72 -1.08
CA PHE A 53 4.39 21.31 -1.51
C PHE A 53 5.79 20.79 -1.81
N VAL A 54 6.72 21.68 -2.14
CA VAL A 54 8.12 21.39 -2.41
C VAL A 54 8.99 22.37 -1.63
N GLU A 55 10.12 21.90 -1.14
CA GLU A 55 11.17 22.70 -0.52
C GLU A 55 12.47 22.59 -1.32
N GLN A 56 13.25 23.65 -1.35
CA GLN A 56 14.58 23.63 -1.93
C GLN A 56 15.62 23.70 -0.83
N ASP A 57 16.50 22.73 -0.78
CA ASP A 57 17.64 22.71 0.13
C ASP A 57 18.59 23.85 -0.20
N PRO A 58 18.86 24.76 0.73
CA PRO A 58 19.64 25.96 0.46
C PRO A 58 21.14 25.68 0.17
N GLU A 59 21.66 24.55 0.65
CA GLU A 59 23.10 24.22 0.46
C GLU A 59 23.32 23.52 -0.90
N SER A 60 22.48 22.52 -1.23
CA SER A 60 22.62 21.74 -2.46
C SER A 60 21.85 22.30 -3.64
N GLY A 61 20.87 23.18 -3.41
CA GLY A 61 19.94 23.68 -4.41
C GLY A 61 18.97 22.62 -4.94
N LYS A 62 18.95 21.42 -4.34
CA LYS A 62 18.07 20.32 -4.72
C LYS A 62 16.68 20.48 -4.11
N TYR A 63 15.66 19.95 -4.80
CA TYR A 63 14.27 19.98 -4.39
C TYR A 63 13.89 18.68 -3.68
N GLN A 64 13.03 18.81 -2.67
CA GLN A 64 12.41 17.71 -1.91
C GLN A 64 10.94 18.00 -1.65
N LEU A 65 10.19 17.00 -1.18
CA LEU A 65 8.81 17.20 -0.75
C LEU A 65 8.74 18.16 0.44
N GLY A 66 7.75 19.06 0.43
CA GLY A 66 7.51 20.05 1.48
C GLY A 66 6.51 19.60 2.54
N ALA A 67 6.51 20.29 3.68
CA ALA A 67 5.70 19.94 4.86
C ALA A 67 4.18 20.02 4.63
N GLU A 68 3.69 20.81 3.67
CA GLU A 68 2.27 20.91 3.36
C GLU A 68 1.67 19.57 2.92
N LEU A 69 2.45 18.71 2.25
CA LEU A 69 2.02 17.37 1.89
C LEU A 69 1.75 16.50 3.12
N LEU A 70 2.54 16.63 4.17
CA LEU A 70 2.29 15.92 5.44
C LEU A 70 0.99 16.41 6.07
N ARG A 71 0.75 17.72 6.11
CA ARG A 71 -0.47 18.30 6.66
C ARG A 71 -1.72 17.80 5.94
N LEU A 72 -1.71 17.78 4.61
CA LEU A 72 -2.82 17.27 3.81
C LEU A 72 -2.99 15.76 3.97
N GLY A 73 -1.88 15.01 4.02
CA GLY A 73 -1.90 13.58 4.26
C GLY A 73 -2.49 13.22 5.63
N GLN A 74 -2.16 13.97 6.68
CA GLN A 74 -2.77 13.77 8.01
C GLN A 74 -4.28 13.99 7.96
N SER A 75 -4.76 15.06 7.32
CA SER A 75 -6.20 15.30 7.17
C SER A 75 -6.92 14.14 6.45
N TYR A 76 -6.29 13.51 5.46
CA TYR A 76 -6.81 12.31 4.82
C TYR A 76 -6.87 11.12 5.78
N LEU A 77 -5.81 10.89 6.54
CA LEU A 77 -5.74 9.77 7.50
C LEU A 77 -6.70 9.95 8.68
N ASP A 78 -6.92 11.19 9.14
CA ASP A 78 -7.81 11.49 10.26
C ASP A 78 -9.28 11.22 9.95
N VAL A 79 -9.73 11.46 8.71
CA VAL A 79 -11.11 11.17 8.29
C VAL A 79 -11.31 9.71 7.85
N HIS A 80 -10.25 8.91 7.82
CA HIS A 80 -10.34 7.52 7.41
C HIS A 80 -10.81 6.64 8.57
N GLU A 81 -12.12 6.41 8.67
CA GLU A 81 -12.76 5.65 9.76
C GLU A 81 -12.13 4.26 9.95
N LEU A 82 -11.78 3.57 8.85
CA LEU A 82 -11.10 2.27 8.89
C LEU A 82 -9.81 2.34 9.74
N ARG A 83 -8.94 3.32 9.48
CA ARG A 83 -7.68 3.46 10.22
C ARG A 83 -7.94 3.70 11.71
N ALA A 84 -8.83 4.64 12.04
CA ALA A 84 -9.14 4.97 13.43
C ALA A 84 -9.66 3.76 14.23
N ARG A 85 -10.53 2.92 13.61
CA ARG A 85 -11.06 1.70 14.22
C ARG A 85 -10.06 0.57 14.30
N ALA A 86 -9.05 0.55 13.42
CA ALA A 86 -8.07 -0.53 13.33
C ALA A 86 -6.88 -0.39 14.28
N LEU A 87 -6.57 0.81 14.80
CA LEU A 87 -5.32 1.08 15.53
C LEU A 87 -5.03 0.05 16.64
N VAL A 88 -5.97 -0.13 17.57
CA VAL A 88 -5.79 -1.04 18.71
C VAL A 88 -5.63 -2.49 18.25
N TRP A 89 -6.43 -2.92 17.27
CA TRP A 89 -6.39 -4.28 16.74
C TRP A 89 -5.11 -4.57 15.96
N ALA A 90 -4.57 -3.57 15.25
CA ALA A 90 -3.31 -3.69 14.53
C ALA A 90 -2.12 -3.80 15.50
N ASP A 91 -2.11 -3.00 16.57
CA ASP A 91 -1.09 -3.07 17.61
C ASP A 91 -1.12 -4.41 18.36
N ASP A 92 -2.32 -4.90 18.71
CA ASP A 92 -2.49 -6.21 19.37
C ASP A 92 -2.04 -7.35 18.45
N LEU A 93 -2.38 -7.26 17.15
CA LEU A 93 -1.97 -8.23 16.16
C LEU A 93 -0.44 -8.27 16.00
N ALA A 94 0.22 -7.11 15.91
CA ALA A 94 1.68 -7.04 15.78
C ALA A 94 2.38 -7.65 17.00
N ARG A 95 1.89 -7.33 18.22
CA ARG A 95 2.41 -7.94 19.45
C ARG A 95 2.23 -9.47 19.50
N ALA A 96 1.05 -9.95 19.11
CA ALA A 96 0.73 -11.37 19.11
C ALA A 96 1.47 -12.16 18.03
N ALA A 97 1.70 -11.55 16.87
CA ALA A 97 2.42 -12.16 15.75
C ALA A 97 3.94 -12.07 15.89
N GLY A 98 4.46 -11.06 16.61
CA GLY A 98 5.88 -10.72 16.62
C GLY A 98 6.39 -10.16 15.30
N GLU A 99 5.49 -9.70 14.43
CA GLU A 99 5.78 -9.31 13.04
C GLU A 99 5.13 -7.98 12.68
N THR A 100 5.54 -7.41 11.55
CA THR A 100 4.99 -6.17 11.01
C THR A 100 3.53 -6.36 10.60
N VAL A 101 2.69 -5.35 10.91
CA VAL A 101 1.29 -5.31 10.49
C VAL A 101 1.04 -4.12 9.56
N TYR A 102 0.37 -4.38 8.46
CA TYR A 102 -0.10 -3.35 7.53
C TYR A 102 -1.61 -3.33 7.42
N LEU A 103 -2.15 -2.12 7.27
CA LEU A 103 -3.52 -1.88 6.85
C LEU A 103 -3.49 -1.26 5.46
N GLY A 104 -4.17 -1.88 4.51
CA GLY A 104 -4.21 -1.42 3.12
C GLY A 104 -5.63 -1.20 2.61
N VAL A 105 -5.78 -0.20 1.76
CA VAL A 105 -7.03 0.10 1.03
C VAL A 105 -6.78 0.10 -0.47
N LEU A 106 -7.82 -0.18 -1.24
CA LEU A 106 -7.73 -0.02 -2.69
C LEU A 106 -7.53 1.46 -3.04
N HIS A 107 -6.52 1.75 -3.82
CA HIS A 107 -6.28 3.08 -4.37
C HIS A 107 -5.72 2.96 -5.79
N GLN A 108 -6.50 3.45 -6.77
CA GLN A 108 -6.12 3.28 -8.17
C GLN A 108 -5.77 1.80 -8.45
N ARG A 109 -4.67 1.53 -9.14
CA ARG A 109 -4.24 0.19 -9.55
C ARG A 109 -3.40 -0.55 -8.50
N GLY A 110 -3.50 -0.20 -7.22
CA GLY A 110 -2.68 -0.76 -6.15
C GLY A 110 -3.35 -0.74 -4.79
N VAL A 111 -2.62 -1.19 -3.80
CA VAL A 111 -2.96 -1.10 -2.39
C VAL A 111 -2.20 0.05 -1.77
N LEU A 112 -2.92 1.07 -1.28
CA LEU A 112 -2.32 2.14 -0.47
C LEU A 112 -2.23 1.67 0.98
N VAL A 113 -1.03 1.67 1.55
CA VAL A 113 -0.81 1.40 2.97
C VAL A 113 -1.24 2.63 3.77
N VAL A 114 -2.30 2.51 4.57
CA VAL A 114 -2.85 3.61 5.39
C VAL A 114 -2.45 3.53 6.85
N HIS A 115 -1.94 2.39 7.30
CA HIS A 115 -1.38 2.19 8.63
C HIS A 115 -0.32 1.12 8.63
N HIS A 116 0.70 1.30 9.47
CA HIS A 116 1.83 0.40 9.64
C HIS A 116 2.18 0.32 11.12
N VAL A 117 2.21 -0.88 11.66
CA VAL A 117 2.75 -1.18 12.99
C VAL A 117 4.06 -1.91 12.81
N PHE A 118 5.11 -1.38 13.37
CA PHE A 118 6.43 -1.98 13.33
C PHE A 118 6.46 -3.31 14.08
N ARG A 119 7.29 -4.23 13.60
CA ARG A 119 7.63 -5.45 14.31
C ARG A 119 8.21 -5.07 15.69
N PRO A 120 7.80 -5.74 16.77
CA PRO A 120 8.23 -5.40 18.14
C PRO A 120 9.64 -5.94 18.44
N ASP A 121 10.63 -5.47 17.67
CA ASP A 121 12.05 -5.76 17.88
C ASP A 121 12.89 -4.51 17.67
N ASP A 122 14.20 -4.59 17.97
CA ASP A 122 15.15 -3.47 17.84
C ASP A 122 15.70 -3.30 16.41
N SER A 123 15.15 -3.98 15.41
CA SER A 123 15.60 -3.86 14.03
C SER A 123 15.23 -2.50 13.43
N ARG A 124 16.09 -2.02 12.54
CA ARG A 124 15.77 -0.80 11.78
C ARG A 124 14.67 -1.09 10.77
N GLN A 125 13.55 -0.41 10.91
CA GLN A 125 12.39 -0.53 10.04
C GLN A 125 12.09 0.81 9.36
N VAL A 126 11.47 0.75 8.18
CA VAL A 126 11.08 1.93 7.41
C VAL A 126 9.56 2.07 7.47
N LEU A 127 9.07 3.29 7.69
CA LEU A 127 7.64 3.57 7.70
C LEU A 127 7.07 3.46 6.28
N GLU A 128 6.10 2.57 6.10
CA GLU A 128 5.48 2.26 4.82
C GLU A 128 4.14 2.98 4.59
N VAL A 129 3.66 3.80 5.54
CA VAL A 129 2.40 4.56 5.35
C VAL A 129 2.55 5.49 4.15
N GLY A 130 1.59 5.41 3.23
CA GLY A 130 1.61 6.12 1.95
C GLY A 130 2.28 5.35 0.81
N SER A 131 2.90 4.19 1.07
CA SER A 131 3.44 3.35 0.00
C SER A 131 2.33 2.68 -0.79
N MET A 132 2.63 2.40 -2.07
CA MET A 132 1.76 1.66 -2.97
C MET A 132 2.31 0.26 -3.17
N GLN A 133 1.47 -0.75 -2.97
CA GLN A 133 1.82 -2.15 -3.17
C GLN A 133 1.04 -2.76 -4.34
N PRO A 134 1.61 -3.72 -5.08
CA PRO A 134 0.93 -4.35 -6.21
C PRO A 134 -0.25 -5.22 -5.75
N LEU A 135 -1.36 -5.16 -6.52
CA LEU A 135 -2.57 -5.94 -6.22
C LEU A 135 -2.36 -7.45 -6.40
N HIS A 136 -1.63 -7.87 -7.44
CA HIS A 136 -1.50 -9.29 -7.79
C HIS A 136 -0.44 -10.04 -6.98
N ALA A 137 0.55 -9.34 -6.43
CA ALA A 137 1.74 -9.95 -5.81
C ALA A 137 1.79 -9.80 -4.29
N THR A 138 0.76 -9.25 -3.64
CA THR A 138 0.69 -9.09 -2.18
C THR A 138 -0.53 -9.76 -1.59
N ALA A 139 -0.45 -10.22 -0.34
CA ALA A 139 -1.59 -10.79 0.37
C ALA A 139 -2.74 -9.78 0.53
N LEU A 140 -2.43 -8.49 0.82
CA LEU A 140 -3.41 -7.40 0.86
C LEU A 140 -4.14 -7.26 -0.48
N GLY A 141 -3.38 -7.22 -1.57
CA GLY A 141 -3.94 -7.06 -2.91
C GLY A 141 -4.82 -8.23 -3.33
N LYS A 142 -4.40 -9.46 -3.08
CA LYS A 142 -5.17 -10.67 -3.40
C LYS A 142 -6.50 -10.74 -2.64
N VAL A 143 -6.52 -10.31 -1.38
CA VAL A 143 -7.78 -10.20 -0.62
C VAL A 143 -8.71 -9.19 -1.30
N LEU A 144 -8.22 -8.00 -1.64
CA LEU A 144 -9.04 -6.99 -2.31
C LEU A 144 -9.52 -7.47 -3.69
N LEU A 145 -8.65 -8.09 -4.49
CA LEU A 145 -9.03 -8.68 -5.78
C LEU A 145 -10.10 -9.77 -5.66
N ALA A 146 -10.07 -10.54 -4.58
CA ALA A 146 -11.03 -11.61 -4.38
C ALA A 146 -12.45 -11.10 -4.06
N TYR A 147 -12.57 -9.94 -3.40
CA TYR A 147 -13.85 -9.46 -2.87
C TYR A 147 -14.33 -8.14 -3.47
N ASP A 148 -13.44 -7.35 -4.10
CA ASP A 148 -13.78 -6.05 -4.67
C ASP A 148 -13.73 -6.09 -6.20
N PRO A 149 -14.89 -6.02 -6.88
CA PRO A 149 -14.93 -5.98 -8.34
C PRO A 149 -14.20 -4.76 -8.94
N VAL A 150 -14.12 -3.64 -8.19
CA VAL A 150 -13.38 -2.45 -8.63
C VAL A 150 -11.89 -2.76 -8.69
N ALA A 151 -11.34 -3.45 -7.68
CA ALA A 151 -9.94 -3.86 -7.67
C ALA A 151 -9.58 -4.71 -8.90
N ARG A 152 -10.47 -5.63 -9.28
CA ARG A 152 -10.26 -6.50 -10.47
C ARG A 152 -10.27 -5.68 -11.76
N GLY A 153 -11.18 -4.69 -11.88
CA GLY A 153 -11.23 -3.77 -13.03
C GLY A 153 -10.01 -2.86 -13.12
N GLU A 154 -9.52 -2.37 -11.99
CA GLU A 154 -8.33 -1.50 -11.92
C GLU A 154 -7.04 -2.25 -12.27
N LEU A 155 -6.92 -3.53 -11.92
CA LEU A 155 -5.74 -4.34 -12.23
C LEU A 155 -5.55 -4.54 -13.75
N GLY A 156 -6.66 -4.68 -14.52
CA GLY A 156 -6.63 -4.96 -15.96
C GLY A 156 -6.32 -6.43 -16.29
N ASP A 157 -6.01 -6.71 -17.55
CA ASP A 157 -6.04 -8.07 -18.10
C ASP A 157 -4.69 -8.83 -18.04
N GLY A 158 -3.60 -8.22 -17.53
CA GLY A 158 -2.29 -8.84 -17.47
C GLY A 158 -1.63 -9.05 -18.88
N PRO A 159 -0.51 -9.76 -18.99
CA PRO A 159 0.28 -10.21 -17.85
C PRO A 159 0.82 -9.05 -17.02
N TRP A 160 1.04 -9.30 -15.71
CA TRP A 160 1.52 -8.27 -14.78
C TRP A 160 3.02 -8.40 -14.54
N GLU A 161 3.60 -7.36 -13.95
CA GLU A 161 5.02 -7.31 -13.62
C GLU A 161 5.42 -8.45 -12.67
N ALA A 162 6.52 -9.12 -13.00
CA ALA A 162 7.15 -10.13 -12.15
C ALA A 162 8.20 -9.45 -11.27
N PHE A 163 8.01 -9.50 -9.95
CA PHE A 163 8.97 -8.97 -8.97
C PHE A 163 9.99 -10.04 -8.55
N THR A 164 9.56 -11.31 -8.54
CA THR A 164 10.38 -12.48 -8.23
C THR A 164 10.00 -13.64 -9.16
N ALA A 165 10.72 -14.74 -9.06
CA ALA A 165 10.36 -15.97 -9.77
C ALA A 165 9.02 -16.60 -9.31
N ARG A 166 8.49 -16.18 -8.14
CA ARG A 166 7.23 -16.68 -7.56
C ARG A 166 6.03 -15.77 -7.83
N THR A 167 6.25 -14.60 -8.39
CA THR A 167 5.15 -13.67 -8.70
C THR A 167 4.14 -14.31 -9.66
N VAL A 168 2.87 -14.26 -9.31
CA VAL A 168 1.78 -14.69 -10.20
C VAL A 168 1.52 -13.59 -11.22
N THR A 169 1.82 -13.86 -12.48
CA THR A 169 1.69 -12.90 -13.59
C THR A 169 0.52 -13.21 -14.52
N GLU A 170 0.01 -14.46 -14.49
CA GLU A 170 -1.01 -14.93 -15.41
C GLU A 170 -2.44 -14.80 -14.83
N PRO A 171 -3.39 -14.27 -15.62
CA PRO A 171 -4.77 -14.04 -15.17
C PRO A 171 -5.45 -15.29 -14.60
N ALA A 172 -5.34 -16.42 -15.27
CA ALA A 172 -5.99 -17.66 -14.84
C ALA A 172 -5.46 -18.17 -13.48
N ALA A 173 -4.14 -18.04 -13.24
CA ALA A 173 -3.54 -18.42 -11.97
C ALA A 173 -3.99 -17.49 -10.82
N LEU A 174 -4.06 -16.18 -11.07
CA LEU A 174 -4.55 -15.22 -10.08
C LEU A 174 -6.04 -15.42 -9.78
N ASP A 175 -6.87 -15.69 -10.80
CA ASP A 175 -8.29 -15.96 -10.61
C ASP A 175 -8.53 -17.24 -9.79
N ALA A 176 -7.71 -18.27 -9.98
CA ALA A 176 -7.72 -19.48 -9.15
C ALA A 176 -7.34 -19.17 -7.69
N GLN A 177 -6.32 -18.35 -7.45
CA GLN A 177 -5.96 -17.90 -6.10
C GLN A 177 -7.09 -17.07 -5.46
N CYS A 178 -7.71 -16.15 -6.20
CA CYS A 178 -8.84 -15.36 -5.71
C CYS A 178 -10.05 -16.25 -5.36
N ALA A 179 -10.30 -17.34 -6.10
CA ALA A 179 -11.32 -18.32 -5.76
C ALA A 179 -11.03 -19.01 -4.42
N LEU A 180 -9.79 -19.46 -4.21
CA LEU A 180 -9.35 -20.02 -2.93
C LEU A 180 -9.47 -19.01 -1.78
N VAL A 181 -9.12 -17.73 -2.03
CA VAL A 181 -9.28 -16.67 -1.01
C VAL A 181 -10.75 -16.52 -0.61
N ARG A 182 -11.68 -16.54 -1.56
CA ARG A 182 -13.13 -16.48 -1.24
C ARG A 182 -13.60 -17.67 -0.43
N GLU A 183 -13.08 -18.86 -0.69
CA GLU A 183 -13.41 -20.08 0.04
C GLU A 183 -12.88 -20.07 1.47
N ARG A 184 -11.58 -19.78 1.66
CA ARG A 184 -10.89 -19.86 2.96
C ARG A 184 -10.99 -18.58 3.81
N GLY A 185 -11.28 -17.42 3.18
CA GLY A 185 -11.46 -16.13 3.84
C GLY A 185 -10.16 -15.40 4.18
N TRP A 186 -9.03 -15.75 3.55
CA TRP A 186 -7.74 -15.12 3.73
C TRP A 186 -6.83 -15.37 2.51
N ALA A 187 -5.84 -14.52 2.30
CA ALA A 187 -4.83 -14.66 1.25
C ALA A 187 -3.44 -14.72 1.86
N ASP A 188 -2.53 -15.33 1.13
CA ASP A 188 -1.08 -15.30 1.37
C ASP A 188 -0.34 -14.82 0.12
N ALA A 189 0.87 -14.34 0.34
CA ALA A 189 1.88 -14.12 -0.67
C ALA A 189 3.22 -14.54 -0.07
N VAL A 190 3.89 -15.53 -0.68
CA VAL A 190 5.15 -16.08 -0.21
C VAL A 190 6.20 -15.82 -1.26
N GLU A 191 7.10 -14.88 -0.98
CA GLU A 191 8.18 -14.45 -1.88
C GLU A 191 7.68 -13.96 -3.26
N GLU A 192 6.49 -13.38 -3.33
CA GLU A 192 5.94 -12.92 -4.62
C GLU A 192 6.30 -11.48 -4.95
N THR A 193 6.55 -10.62 -3.96
CA THR A 193 7.00 -9.22 -4.16
C THR A 193 8.47 -9.08 -3.80
N TRP A 194 8.91 -9.72 -2.73
CA TRP A 194 10.30 -9.72 -2.24
C TRP A 194 10.72 -11.12 -1.84
N GLU A 195 11.92 -11.52 -2.25
CA GLU A 195 12.53 -12.78 -1.81
C GLU A 195 12.70 -12.79 -0.28
N GLY A 196 12.49 -13.93 0.36
CA GLY A 196 12.59 -14.09 1.80
C GLY A 196 11.44 -13.49 2.60
N VAL A 197 10.42 -12.88 1.97
CA VAL A 197 9.29 -12.26 2.66
C VAL A 197 8.00 -13.03 2.38
N ALA A 198 7.24 -13.28 3.45
CA ALA A 198 5.90 -13.86 3.36
C ALA A 198 4.89 -12.97 4.08
N SER A 199 3.64 -13.02 3.62
CA SER A 199 2.55 -12.28 4.23
C SER A 199 1.23 -13.06 4.20
N VAL A 200 0.36 -12.75 5.16
CA VAL A 200 -1.01 -13.27 5.24
C VAL A 200 -1.98 -12.14 5.55
N ALA A 201 -3.09 -12.08 4.83
CA ALA A 201 -4.07 -11.00 4.93
C ALA A 201 -5.50 -11.52 5.03
N ALA A 202 -6.38 -10.70 5.64
CA ALA A 202 -7.82 -10.92 5.67
C ALA A 202 -8.58 -9.61 5.40
N LEU A 203 -9.80 -9.77 4.84
CA LEU A 203 -10.67 -8.69 4.43
C LEU A 203 -11.27 -7.95 5.63
N ILE A 204 -11.35 -6.62 5.51
CA ILE A 204 -12.13 -5.76 6.39
C ILE A 204 -13.33 -5.24 5.60
N GLN A 205 -14.52 -5.34 6.22
CA GLN A 205 -15.80 -4.95 5.63
C GLN A 205 -16.52 -3.91 6.48
N ASP A 206 -17.30 -3.07 5.82
CA ASP A 206 -18.22 -2.14 6.50
C ASP A 206 -19.54 -2.84 6.94
N ARG A 207 -20.45 -2.04 7.51
CA ARG A 207 -21.79 -2.48 7.92
C ARG A 207 -22.65 -3.03 6.78
N ARG A 208 -22.33 -2.69 5.52
CA ARG A 208 -23.05 -3.17 4.32
C ARG A 208 -22.35 -4.36 3.68
N ARG A 209 -21.28 -4.87 4.33
CA ARG A 209 -20.39 -5.92 3.82
C ARG A 209 -19.59 -5.53 2.57
N ASN A 210 -19.46 -4.24 2.30
CA ASN A 210 -18.55 -3.79 1.25
C ASN A 210 -17.09 -3.96 1.71
N PRO A 211 -16.19 -4.38 0.83
CA PRO A 211 -14.76 -4.36 1.10
C PRO A 211 -14.30 -2.92 1.29
N VAL A 212 -13.71 -2.60 2.44
CA VAL A 212 -13.17 -1.26 2.74
C VAL A 212 -11.66 -1.25 2.93
N GLY A 213 -11.06 -2.43 3.02
CA GLY A 213 -9.62 -2.60 3.17
C GLY A 213 -9.26 -4.02 3.57
N ALA A 214 -8.00 -4.21 3.88
CA ALA A 214 -7.47 -5.47 4.40
C ALA A 214 -6.40 -5.21 5.45
N VAL A 215 -6.22 -6.15 6.38
CA VAL A 215 -5.13 -6.17 7.35
C VAL A 215 -4.24 -7.37 7.07
N CYS A 216 -2.93 -7.19 7.17
CA CYS A 216 -1.98 -8.29 7.01
C CYS A 216 -0.89 -8.29 8.07
N VAL A 217 -0.33 -9.47 8.30
CA VAL A 217 0.96 -9.71 8.93
C VAL A 217 1.97 -9.99 7.83
N SER A 218 3.15 -9.39 7.90
CA SER A 218 4.25 -9.60 6.96
C SER A 218 5.58 -9.72 7.71
N GLY A 219 6.39 -10.69 7.33
CA GLY A 219 7.68 -10.94 7.95
C GLY A 219 8.54 -11.89 7.13
N ALA A 220 9.63 -12.37 7.72
CA ALA A 220 10.49 -13.36 7.08
C ALA A 220 9.72 -14.68 6.84
N VAL A 221 10.07 -15.39 5.74
CA VAL A 221 9.44 -16.68 5.42
C VAL A 221 9.55 -17.66 6.60
N GLU A 222 10.68 -17.68 7.29
CA GLU A 222 10.97 -18.59 8.42
C GLU A 222 10.05 -18.34 9.63
N THR A 223 9.58 -17.09 9.81
CA THR A 223 8.70 -16.71 10.91
C THR A 223 7.22 -16.83 10.55
N VAL A 224 6.87 -16.45 9.33
CA VAL A 224 5.48 -16.47 8.83
C VAL A 224 5.06 -17.86 8.38
N CYS A 225 5.96 -18.64 7.75
CA CYS A 225 5.66 -19.99 7.25
C CYS A 225 6.13 -21.10 8.20
N GLY A 226 5.50 -22.27 8.08
CA GLY A 226 5.93 -23.51 8.71
C GLY A 226 6.99 -24.23 7.88
N PRO A 227 7.49 -25.38 8.38
CA PRO A 227 8.47 -26.20 7.68
C PRO A 227 7.99 -26.74 6.33
N ASP A 228 6.68 -26.79 6.12
CA ASP A 228 6.01 -27.17 4.88
C ASP A 228 5.93 -26.03 3.84
N GLY A 229 6.43 -24.85 4.19
CA GLY A 229 6.36 -23.64 3.35
C GLY A 229 4.99 -22.96 3.35
N ALA A 230 4.00 -23.50 4.06
CA ALA A 230 2.67 -22.88 4.19
C ALA A 230 2.64 -21.86 5.34
N VAL A 231 1.81 -20.84 5.23
CA VAL A 231 1.61 -19.87 6.32
C VAL A 231 1.10 -20.57 7.58
N ARG A 232 1.69 -20.25 8.72
CA ARG A 232 1.34 -20.83 10.03
C ARG A 232 -0.15 -20.64 10.36
N PRO A 233 -0.89 -21.70 10.70
CA PRO A 233 -2.32 -21.59 11.01
C PRO A 233 -2.64 -20.61 12.16
N SER A 234 -1.73 -20.46 13.12
CA SER A 234 -1.87 -19.49 14.22
C SER A 234 -1.91 -18.04 13.71
N LEU A 235 -1.02 -17.67 12.76
CA LEU A 235 -1.03 -16.34 12.15
C LEU A 235 -2.28 -16.12 11.32
N VAL A 236 -2.71 -17.10 10.54
CA VAL A 236 -3.99 -17.03 9.81
C VAL A 236 -5.15 -16.76 10.77
N ALA A 237 -5.22 -17.47 11.90
CA ALA A 237 -6.26 -17.28 12.90
C ALA A 237 -6.23 -15.87 13.50
N SER A 238 -5.03 -15.37 13.85
CA SER A 238 -4.83 -14.03 14.43
C SER A 238 -5.24 -12.93 13.46
N VAL A 239 -4.80 -12.98 12.19
CA VAL A 239 -5.16 -12.01 11.15
C VAL A 239 -6.66 -11.99 10.89
N ARG A 240 -7.29 -13.17 10.77
CA ARG A 240 -8.76 -13.26 10.59
C ARG A 240 -9.52 -12.74 11.80
N THR A 241 -9.02 -12.94 13.01
CA THR A 241 -9.64 -12.42 14.23
C THR A 241 -9.56 -10.89 14.27
N ALA A 242 -8.40 -10.31 13.99
CA ALA A 242 -8.22 -8.86 13.92
C ALA A 242 -9.12 -8.24 12.82
N ALA A 243 -9.14 -8.81 11.61
CA ALA A 243 -9.98 -8.33 10.51
C ALA A 243 -11.47 -8.33 10.86
N ARG A 244 -11.95 -9.39 11.53
CA ARG A 244 -13.34 -9.49 12.01
C ARG A 244 -13.65 -8.48 13.12
N ALA A 245 -12.70 -8.23 14.02
CA ALA A 245 -12.85 -7.25 15.10
C ALA A 245 -12.97 -5.84 14.52
N ILE A 246 -12.07 -5.46 13.62
CA ILE A 246 -12.10 -4.17 12.92
C ILE A 246 -13.43 -4.02 12.14
N SER A 247 -13.86 -5.06 11.42
CA SER A 247 -15.13 -5.03 10.68
C SER A 247 -16.33 -4.82 11.61
N ARG A 248 -16.35 -5.44 12.79
CA ARG A 248 -17.41 -5.21 13.79
C ARG A 248 -17.42 -3.76 14.28
N ASP A 249 -16.25 -3.18 14.52
CA ASP A 249 -16.14 -1.79 14.97
C ASP A 249 -16.56 -0.79 13.87
N LEU A 250 -16.52 -1.23 12.60
CA LEU A 250 -17.09 -0.53 11.44
C LEU A 250 -18.59 -0.84 11.23
N GLY A 251 -19.20 -1.59 12.14
CA GLY A 251 -20.63 -1.89 12.14
C GLY A 251 -21.04 -3.12 11.33
N ALA A 252 -20.12 -3.96 10.90
CA ALA A 252 -20.43 -5.24 10.28
C ALA A 252 -20.98 -6.20 11.34
N HIS A 253 -22.30 -6.45 11.33
CA HIS A 253 -22.93 -7.38 12.25
C HIS A 253 -22.73 -8.83 11.80
N ARG A 254 -22.61 -9.77 12.77
CA ARG A 254 -22.68 -11.21 12.52
C ARG A 254 -24.10 -11.58 12.06
N PHE A 255 -24.16 -12.37 11.04
CA PHE A 255 -25.25 -13.33 10.87
C PHE A 255 -24.74 -14.72 11.19
#